data_ffdf7d1d450c8a731b4ddc1e313740da
#
_entry.id   ffdf7d1d450c8a731b4ddc1e313740da
#
_cell.length_a   1.000
_cell.length_b   1.000
_cell.length_c   1.000
_cell.angle_alpha   90.00
_cell.angle_beta   90.00
_cell.angle_gamma   90.00
#
_symmetry.space_group_name_H-M   'P 1'
#
loop_
_entity.id
_entity.type
_entity.pdbx_description
1 polymer ?
#
loop_
_entity_poly.entity_id
_entity_poly.type
_entity_poly.pdbx_seq_one_letter_code
_entity_poly.pdbx_strand_id
1 'polypeptide(L)'
;MYQEEIIKASKKIFNEFSDTCLQISDNKFFFQPAEKWSIAQNVDHITRSVKTTRLAYSLPKIVIRTLFGKANHPSITYEELVSKYKLKLEQGGKASGRYLPKTILSKKLFLIQKWQKENEKYLEAIELKWNDDLLDHYIAPHPLLGKLTLRELCYFTIYHTEHHLNIIKVRLTDQFN
;
A
#
# COMPACT_ATOMS: atom_id res chain seq x y z
N MET A 1 8.46 -13.75 -5.57
CA MET A 1 9.08 -13.57 -4.21
C MET A 1 8.44 -14.54 -3.25
N TYR A 2 9.25 -15.21 -2.42
CA TYR A 2 8.80 -15.99 -1.26
C TYR A 2 8.35 -15.07 -0.12
N GLN A 3 7.68 -15.61 0.88
CA GLN A 3 7.15 -14.84 2.02
C GLN A 3 8.23 -13.98 2.71
N GLU A 4 9.40 -14.54 2.98
CA GLU A 4 10.52 -13.83 3.60
C GLU A 4 11.00 -12.64 2.76
N GLU A 5 11.08 -12.82 1.44
CA GLU A 5 11.46 -11.77 0.50
C GLU A 5 10.41 -10.66 0.47
N ILE A 6 9.12 -11.01 0.50
CA ILE A 6 8.01 -10.08 0.59
C ILE A 6 8.12 -9.24 1.87
N ILE A 7 8.34 -9.88 3.02
CA ILE A 7 8.50 -9.20 4.32
C ILE A 7 9.69 -8.25 4.27
N LYS A 8 10.84 -8.70 3.75
CA LYS A 8 12.06 -7.91 3.62
C LYS A 8 11.86 -6.70 2.70
N ALA A 9 11.25 -6.91 1.52
CA ALA A 9 10.95 -5.85 0.57
C ALA A 9 9.96 -4.83 1.14
N SER A 10 8.91 -5.31 1.83
CA SER A 10 7.94 -4.45 2.50
C SER A 10 8.59 -3.60 3.60
N LYS A 11 9.39 -4.20 4.49
CA LYS A 11 10.12 -3.48 5.54
C LYS A 11 11.01 -2.38 4.93
N LYS A 12 11.72 -2.69 3.86
CA LYS A 12 12.61 -1.74 3.18
C LYS A 12 11.84 -0.52 2.69
N ILE A 13 10.78 -0.73 1.89
CA ILE A 13 10.05 0.39 1.28
C ILE A 13 9.26 1.20 2.31
N PHE A 14 8.73 0.56 3.37
CA PHE A 14 8.01 1.24 4.44
C PHE A 14 8.92 2.15 5.26
N ASN A 15 10.14 1.71 5.55
CA ASN A 15 11.13 2.51 6.25
C ASN A 15 11.59 3.68 5.38
N GLU A 16 11.93 3.43 4.09
CA GLU A 16 12.33 4.49 3.16
C GLU A 16 11.24 5.56 3.01
N PHE A 17 9.96 5.16 2.95
CA PHE A 17 8.83 6.08 2.91
C PHE A 17 8.75 6.93 4.20
N SER A 18 8.89 6.30 5.37
CA SER A 18 8.89 6.99 6.67
C SER A 18 10.02 8.00 6.79
N ASP A 19 11.24 7.56 6.47
CA ASP A 19 12.46 8.37 6.60
C ASP A 19 12.40 9.59 5.66
N THR A 20 11.95 9.37 4.42
CA THR A 20 11.72 10.47 3.47
C THR A 20 10.72 11.47 4.03
N CYS A 21 9.59 11.02 4.55
CA CYS A 21 8.55 11.90 5.09
C CYS A 21 9.01 12.67 6.34
N LEU A 22 9.84 12.05 7.20
CA LEU A 22 10.37 12.69 8.41
C LEU A 22 11.28 13.88 8.09
N GLN A 23 12.07 13.78 7.02
CA GLN A 23 13.02 14.82 6.61
C GLN A 23 12.35 16.07 5.98
N ILE A 24 11.09 15.99 5.59
CA ILE A 24 10.37 17.09 4.93
C ILE A 24 9.93 18.11 5.99
N SER A 25 10.12 19.41 5.73
CA SER A 25 9.60 20.47 6.62
C SER A 25 8.07 20.44 6.70
N ASP A 26 7.50 20.85 7.82
CA ASP A 26 6.05 20.83 8.03
C ASP A 26 5.31 21.68 6.97
N ASN A 27 5.84 22.83 6.58
CA ASN A 27 5.24 23.66 5.55
C ASN A 27 5.12 22.92 4.21
N LYS A 28 6.16 22.22 3.77
CA LYS A 28 6.14 21.42 2.53
C LYS A 28 5.27 20.17 2.69
N PHE A 29 5.27 19.55 3.85
CA PHE A 29 4.51 18.33 4.12
C PHE A 29 3.00 18.55 4.02
N PHE A 30 2.50 19.68 4.50
CA PHE A 30 1.08 20.03 4.46
C PHE A 30 0.67 20.87 3.26
N PHE A 31 1.60 21.41 2.51
CA PHE A 31 1.29 22.20 1.31
C PHE A 31 0.56 21.33 0.28
N GLN A 32 -0.62 21.80 -0.12
CA GLN A 32 -1.43 21.16 -1.15
C GLN A 32 -1.33 21.96 -2.45
N PRO A 33 -0.64 21.43 -3.48
CA PRO A 33 -0.65 22.04 -4.82
C PRO A 33 -2.05 22.00 -5.42
N ALA A 34 -2.34 22.89 -6.38
CA ALA A 34 -3.60 22.87 -7.12
C ALA A 34 -3.85 21.48 -7.72
N GLU A 35 -5.06 20.96 -7.54
CA GLU A 35 -5.54 19.67 -8.07
C GLU A 35 -4.73 18.41 -7.67
N LYS A 36 -3.77 18.52 -6.77
CA LYS A 36 -2.94 17.41 -6.28
C LYS A 36 -3.05 17.25 -4.77
N TRP A 37 -2.81 16.05 -4.30
CA TRP A 37 -2.75 15.78 -2.87
C TRP A 37 -1.49 16.35 -2.24
N SER A 38 -1.58 16.88 -1.03
CA SER A 38 -0.39 17.17 -0.22
C SER A 38 0.39 15.90 0.11
N ILE A 39 1.62 16.04 0.63
CA ILE A 39 2.38 14.88 1.12
C ILE A 39 1.63 14.22 2.29
N ALA A 40 1.08 15.01 3.20
CA ALA A 40 0.25 14.52 4.29
C ALA A 40 -0.95 13.68 3.81
N GLN A 41 -1.61 14.09 2.73
CA GLN A 41 -2.71 13.34 2.12
C GLN A 41 -2.23 12.04 1.46
N ASN A 42 -1.04 12.03 0.85
CA ASN A 42 -0.43 10.80 0.34
C ASN A 42 -0.13 9.82 1.49
N VAL A 43 0.39 10.28 2.63
CA VAL A 43 0.60 9.45 3.83
C VAL A 43 -0.72 8.88 4.37
N ASP A 44 -1.79 9.68 4.47
CA ASP A 44 -3.10 9.19 4.91
C ASP A 44 -3.68 8.15 3.94
N HIS A 45 -3.56 8.40 2.62
CA HIS A 45 -4.01 7.46 1.59
C HIS A 45 -3.31 6.11 1.68
N ILE A 46 -1.98 6.11 1.72
CA ILE A 46 -1.22 4.86 1.76
C ILE A 46 -1.42 4.11 3.08
N THR A 47 -1.58 4.84 4.20
CA THR A 47 -1.93 4.25 5.51
C THR A 47 -3.28 3.54 5.44
N ARG A 48 -4.30 4.12 4.79
CA ARG A 48 -5.61 3.51 4.58
C ARG A 48 -5.52 2.29 3.69
N SER A 49 -4.70 2.35 2.64
CA SER A 49 -4.48 1.23 1.74
C SER A 49 -3.90 0.04 2.50
N VAL A 50 -2.78 0.24 3.22
CA VAL A 50 -2.15 -0.83 4.02
C VAL A 50 -3.09 -1.36 5.10
N LYS A 51 -3.81 -0.49 5.81
CA LYS A 51 -4.80 -0.92 6.80
C LYS A 51 -5.88 -1.80 6.19
N THR A 52 -6.41 -1.45 5.02
CA THR A 52 -7.44 -2.25 4.33
C THR A 52 -6.87 -3.58 3.85
N THR A 53 -5.68 -3.58 3.29
CA THR A 53 -4.98 -4.80 2.87
C THR A 53 -4.71 -5.71 4.08
N ARG A 54 -4.23 -5.15 5.20
CA ARG A 54 -4.02 -5.91 6.44
C ARG A 54 -5.26 -6.63 6.94
N LEU A 55 -6.46 -6.05 6.75
CA LEU A 55 -7.69 -6.74 7.15
C LEU A 55 -7.84 -8.09 6.45
N ALA A 56 -7.47 -8.20 5.18
CA ALA A 56 -7.51 -9.48 4.47
C ALA A 56 -6.60 -10.52 5.14
N TYR A 57 -5.40 -10.15 5.60
CA TYR A 57 -4.49 -11.07 6.30
C TYR A 57 -4.89 -11.35 7.75
N SER A 58 -5.74 -10.50 8.35
CA SER A 58 -6.16 -10.64 9.74
C SER A 58 -7.41 -11.50 9.93
N LEU A 59 -8.23 -11.67 8.89
CA LEU A 59 -9.44 -12.48 8.94
C LEU A 59 -9.14 -13.98 9.09
N PRO A 60 -10.00 -14.74 9.77
CA PRO A 60 -9.94 -16.20 9.74
C PRO A 60 -10.02 -16.74 8.30
N LYS A 61 -9.21 -17.75 7.98
CA LYS A 61 -9.13 -18.34 6.64
C LYS A 61 -10.49 -18.81 6.11
N ILE A 62 -11.33 -19.36 6.99
CA ILE A 62 -12.70 -19.77 6.62
C ILE A 62 -13.53 -18.57 6.14
N VAL A 63 -13.42 -17.42 6.81
CA VAL A 63 -14.14 -16.20 6.44
C VAL A 63 -13.69 -15.70 5.07
N ILE A 64 -12.37 -15.64 4.83
CA ILE A 64 -11.82 -15.24 3.52
C ILE A 64 -12.35 -16.15 2.42
N ARG A 65 -12.28 -17.46 2.65
CA ARG A 65 -12.75 -18.47 1.68
C ARG A 65 -14.23 -18.32 1.38
N THR A 66 -15.05 -18.07 2.39
CA THR A 66 -16.52 -17.93 2.23
C THR A 66 -16.87 -16.64 1.51
N LEU A 67 -16.17 -15.53 1.82
CA LEU A 67 -16.48 -14.22 1.23
C LEU A 67 -15.92 -14.04 -0.18
N PHE A 68 -14.73 -14.56 -0.46
CA PHE A 68 -14.00 -14.23 -1.69
C PHE A 68 -13.72 -15.45 -2.56
N GLY A 69 -13.77 -16.67 -2.01
CA GLY A 69 -13.47 -17.91 -2.71
C GLY A 69 -12.02 -18.34 -2.56
N LYS A 70 -11.58 -19.22 -3.45
CA LYS A 70 -10.19 -19.67 -3.60
C LYS A 70 -9.60 -19.12 -4.89
N ALA A 71 -8.26 -19.06 -4.97
CA ALA A 71 -7.58 -18.77 -6.20
C ALA A 71 -7.93 -19.82 -7.27
N ASN A 72 -8.20 -19.36 -8.47
CA ASN A 72 -8.46 -20.19 -9.68
C ASN A 72 -7.33 -20.06 -10.71
N HIS A 73 -6.26 -19.38 -10.35
CA HIS A 73 -5.04 -19.19 -11.14
C HIS A 73 -3.83 -19.11 -10.20
N PRO A 74 -2.62 -19.47 -10.66
CA PRO A 74 -1.40 -19.22 -9.91
C PRO A 74 -1.15 -17.72 -9.77
N SER A 75 -0.44 -17.31 -8.72
CA SER A 75 -0.02 -15.90 -8.58
C SER A 75 0.86 -15.50 -9.74
N ILE A 76 0.60 -14.33 -10.32
CA ILE A 76 1.47 -13.71 -11.33
C ILE A 76 2.73 -13.16 -10.66
N THR A 77 3.73 -12.81 -11.48
CA THR A 77 4.97 -12.22 -10.98
C THR A 77 4.75 -10.79 -10.47
N TYR A 78 5.73 -10.27 -9.72
CA TYR A 78 5.70 -8.88 -9.25
C TYR A 78 5.65 -7.90 -10.42
N GLU A 79 6.48 -8.14 -11.44
CA GLU A 79 6.59 -7.31 -12.64
C GLU A 79 5.28 -7.28 -13.46
N GLU A 80 4.63 -8.43 -13.58
CA GLU A 80 3.32 -8.52 -14.26
C GLU A 80 2.24 -7.76 -13.48
N LEU A 81 2.22 -7.86 -12.14
CA LEU A 81 1.27 -7.11 -11.32
C LEU A 81 1.50 -5.59 -11.46
N VAL A 82 2.77 -5.15 -11.40
CA VAL A 82 3.14 -3.75 -11.56
C VAL A 82 2.68 -3.23 -12.92
N SER A 83 2.92 -3.99 -13.98
CA SER A 83 2.50 -3.64 -15.35
C SER A 83 0.98 -3.51 -15.46
N LYS A 84 0.23 -4.46 -14.90
CA LYS A 84 -1.25 -4.39 -14.84
C LYS A 84 -1.74 -3.17 -14.08
N TYR A 85 -1.10 -2.83 -12.97
CA TYR A 85 -1.51 -1.68 -12.16
C TYR A 85 -1.23 -0.37 -12.90
N LYS A 86 -0.06 -0.21 -13.52
CA LYS A 86 0.29 0.96 -14.35
C LYS A 86 -0.73 1.16 -15.47
N LEU A 87 -1.06 0.09 -16.20
CA LEU A 87 -2.07 0.14 -17.26
C LEU A 87 -3.44 0.62 -16.72
N LYS A 88 -3.84 0.19 -15.52
CA LYS A 88 -5.07 0.67 -14.88
C LYS A 88 -5.03 2.16 -14.54
N LEU A 89 -3.88 2.68 -14.11
CA LEU A 89 -3.71 4.11 -13.87
C LEU A 89 -3.79 4.91 -15.17
N GLU A 90 -3.15 4.45 -16.25
CA GLU A 90 -3.21 5.08 -17.59
C GLU A 90 -4.65 5.10 -18.14
N GLN A 91 -5.45 4.07 -17.84
CA GLN A 91 -6.87 4.01 -18.16
C GLN A 91 -7.77 4.91 -17.27
N GLY A 92 -7.17 5.76 -16.45
CA GLY A 92 -7.90 6.69 -15.57
C GLY A 92 -8.28 6.10 -14.21
N GLY A 93 -7.70 4.97 -13.81
CA GLY A 93 -7.88 4.41 -12.47
C GLY A 93 -7.47 5.40 -11.38
N LYS A 94 -8.38 5.67 -10.44
CA LYS A 94 -8.16 6.62 -9.34
C LYS A 94 -8.62 6.02 -8.01
N ALA A 95 -8.02 6.53 -6.93
CA ALA A 95 -8.51 6.22 -5.59
C ALA A 95 -9.98 6.66 -5.45
N SER A 96 -10.78 5.85 -4.77
CA SER A 96 -12.19 6.13 -4.54
C SER A 96 -12.65 5.66 -3.15
N GLY A 97 -13.77 6.18 -2.69
CA GLY A 97 -14.42 5.75 -1.47
C GLY A 97 -13.49 5.84 -0.25
N ARG A 98 -13.31 4.71 0.44
CA ARG A 98 -12.51 4.61 1.68
C ARG A 98 -11.02 4.92 1.51
N TYR A 99 -10.52 4.90 0.28
CA TYR A 99 -9.10 5.16 -0.04
C TYR A 99 -8.82 6.65 -0.29
N LEU A 100 -9.83 7.49 -0.45
CA LEU A 100 -9.64 8.93 -0.55
C LEU A 100 -9.06 9.47 0.75
N PRO A 101 -8.00 10.30 0.69
CA PRO A 101 -7.46 10.94 1.88
C PRO A 101 -8.51 11.89 2.47
N LYS A 102 -8.54 12.00 3.79
CA LYS A 102 -9.38 12.97 4.49
C LYS A 102 -8.67 14.32 4.60
N THR A 103 -9.42 15.34 5.01
CA THR A 103 -8.83 16.58 5.49
C THR A 103 -7.87 16.29 6.64
N ILE A 104 -6.65 16.78 6.53
CA ILE A 104 -5.61 16.49 7.51
C ILE A 104 -5.61 17.58 8.58
N LEU A 105 -5.98 17.19 9.80
CA LEU A 105 -5.95 18.06 10.99
C LEU A 105 -4.87 17.62 12.00
N SER A 106 -4.14 16.56 11.69
CA SER A 106 -3.16 15.94 12.59
C SER A 106 -1.75 16.47 12.32
N LYS A 107 -0.89 16.45 13.36
CA LYS A 107 0.54 16.77 13.23
C LYS A 107 1.25 15.71 12.39
N LYS A 108 2.32 16.12 11.67
CA LYS A 108 3.15 15.24 10.81
C LYS A 108 3.59 13.97 11.55
N LEU A 109 4.18 14.13 12.72
CA LEU A 109 4.70 12.99 13.50
C LEU A 109 3.60 11.97 13.81
N PHE A 110 2.38 12.41 14.14
CA PHE A 110 1.26 11.52 14.40
C PHE A 110 0.84 10.72 13.17
N LEU A 111 0.85 11.34 11.98
CA LEU A 111 0.54 10.64 10.73
C LEU A 111 1.59 9.58 10.40
N ILE A 112 2.87 9.89 10.60
CA ILE A 112 3.97 8.96 10.34
C ILE A 112 3.96 7.81 11.37
N GLN A 113 3.75 8.08 12.63
CA GLN A 113 3.59 7.03 13.66
C GLN A 113 2.41 6.12 13.38
N LYS A 114 1.29 6.67 12.92
CA LYS A 114 0.12 5.86 12.51
C LYS A 114 0.44 4.96 11.32
N TRP A 115 1.17 5.48 10.33
CA TRP A 115 1.67 4.72 9.19
C TRP A 115 2.57 3.57 9.66
N GLN A 116 3.58 3.84 10.49
CA GLN A 116 4.49 2.85 11.04
C GLN A 116 3.75 1.74 11.80
N LYS A 117 2.81 2.12 12.67
CA LYS A 117 2.00 1.17 13.44
C LYS A 117 1.13 0.26 12.56
N GLU A 118 0.56 0.78 11.47
CA GLU A 118 -0.22 -0.08 10.55
C GLU A 118 0.69 -1.02 9.74
N ASN A 119 1.92 -0.59 9.42
CA ASN A 119 2.91 -1.45 8.76
C ASN A 119 3.39 -2.59 9.65
N GLU A 120 3.69 -2.31 10.91
CA GLU A 120 4.06 -3.32 11.90
C GLU A 120 2.99 -4.42 11.98
N LYS A 121 1.72 -4.01 12.15
CA LYS A 121 0.58 -4.94 12.20
C LYS A 121 0.38 -5.71 10.90
N TYR A 122 0.67 -5.09 9.74
CA TYR A 122 0.58 -5.74 8.44
C TYR A 122 1.64 -6.83 8.31
N LEU A 123 2.89 -6.52 8.65
CA LEU A 123 4.00 -7.46 8.61
C LEU A 123 3.79 -8.62 9.59
N GLU A 124 3.40 -8.32 10.82
CA GLU A 124 3.06 -9.32 11.83
C GLU A 124 1.95 -10.28 11.36
N ALA A 125 0.89 -9.74 10.73
CA ALA A 125 -0.20 -10.56 10.23
C ALA A 125 0.25 -11.53 9.13
N ILE A 126 1.17 -11.10 8.24
CA ILE A 126 1.73 -11.96 7.20
C ILE A 126 2.67 -13.01 7.83
N GLU A 127 3.57 -12.59 8.69
CA GLU A 127 4.60 -13.46 9.29
C GLU A 127 3.99 -14.58 10.14
N LEU A 128 2.99 -14.25 10.98
CA LEU A 128 2.44 -15.21 11.94
C LEU A 128 1.31 -16.10 11.38
N LYS A 129 0.63 -15.69 10.31
CA LYS A 129 -0.62 -16.38 9.89
C LYS A 129 -0.56 -17.01 8.51
N TRP A 130 0.44 -16.68 7.71
CA TRP A 130 0.53 -17.06 6.30
C TRP A 130 1.87 -17.73 6.01
N ASN A 131 1.89 -18.57 5.01
CA ASN A 131 3.08 -19.15 4.39
C ASN A 131 2.92 -19.06 2.87
N ASP A 132 3.89 -19.51 2.10
CA ASP A 132 3.89 -19.40 0.65
C ASP A 132 2.67 -20.05 0.01
N ASP A 133 2.33 -21.28 0.39
CA ASP A 133 1.17 -22.00 -0.16
C ASP A 133 -0.15 -21.25 0.12
N LEU A 134 -0.32 -20.75 1.33
CA LEU A 134 -1.53 -20.03 1.72
C LEU A 134 -1.66 -18.68 1.03
N LEU A 135 -0.53 -17.98 0.79
CA LEU A 135 -0.53 -16.72 0.05
C LEU A 135 -1.02 -16.89 -1.38
N ASP A 136 -0.74 -18.03 -2.01
CA ASP A 136 -1.19 -18.34 -3.36
C ASP A 136 -2.63 -18.91 -3.41
N HIS A 137 -3.10 -19.48 -2.30
CA HIS A 137 -4.39 -20.20 -2.28
C HIS A 137 -5.59 -19.30 -2.00
N TYR A 138 -5.40 -18.24 -1.23
CA TYR A 138 -6.46 -17.32 -0.83
C TYR A 138 -6.45 -16.04 -1.67
N ILE A 139 -7.66 -15.50 -1.90
CA ILE A 139 -7.85 -14.28 -2.69
C ILE A 139 -8.56 -13.21 -1.88
N ALA A 140 -8.33 -11.95 -2.25
CA ALA A 140 -9.07 -10.81 -1.74
C ALA A 140 -9.37 -9.79 -2.86
N PRO A 141 -10.45 -8.99 -2.75
CA PRO A 141 -10.79 -8.01 -3.76
C PRO A 141 -9.89 -6.79 -3.70
N HIS A 142 -9.49 -6.29 -4.87
CA HIS A 142 -8.81 -5.03 -5.06
C HIS A 142 -9.64 -4.12 -6.00
N PRO A 143 -9.82 -2.81 -5.68
CA PRO A 143 -10.77 -1.95 -6.41
C PRO A 143 -10.45 -1.77 -7.90
N LEU A 144 -9.18 -1.77 -8.30
CA LEU A 144 -8.75 -1.58 -9.68
C LEU A 144 -8.36 -2.88 -10.39
N LEU A 145 -7.87 -3.88 -9.65
CA LEU A 145 -7.29 -5.09 -10.20
C LEU A 145 -8.21 -6.32 -10.11
N GLY A 146 -9.39 -6.17 -9.49
CA GLY A 146 -10.30 -7.29 -9.27
C GLY A 146 -9.85 -8.19 -8.12
N LYS A 147 -10.05 -9.49 -8.23
CA LYS A 147 -9.61 -10.46 -7.22
C LYS A 147 -8.14 -10.78 -7.42
N LEU A 148 -7.34 -10.62 -6.37
CA LEU A 148 -5.93 -10.93 -6.32
C LEU A 148 -5.67 -12.07 -5.35
N THR A 149 -4.66 -12.90 -5.60
CA THR A 149 -4.13 -13.77 -4.56
C THR A 149 -3.56 -12.91 -3.42
N LEU A 150 -3.44 -13.46 -2.23
CA LEU A 150 -2.85 -12.69 -1.13
C LEU A 150 -1.37 -12.37 -1.41
N ARG A 151 -0.65 -13.22 -2.15
CA ARG A 151 0.70 -12.91 -2.64
C ARG A 151 0.70 -11.69 -3.55
N GLU A 152 -0.18 -11.65 -4.54
CA GLU A 152 -0.34 -10.52 -5.45
C GLU A 152 -0.73 -9.22 -4.70
N LEU A 153 -1.53 -9.36 -3.65
CA LEU A 153 -1.91 -8.23 -2.80
C LEU A 153 -0.71 -7.71 -1.98
N CYS A 154 0.26 -8.57 -1.60
CA CYS A 154 1.54 -8.13 -1.05
C CYS A 154 2.35 -7.35 -2.09
N TYR A 155 2.45 -7.85 -3.31
CA TYR A 155 3.15 -7.18 -4.40
C TYR A 155 2.57 -5.80 -4.68
N PHE A 156 1.23 -5.71 -4.74
CA PHE A 156 0.54 -4.43 -4.84
C PHE A 156 0.93 -3.48 -3.71
N THR A 157 0.96 -3.96 -2.47
CA THR A 157 1.26 -3.11 -1.30
C THR A 157 2.68 -2.53 -1.37
N ILE A 158 3.66 -3.33 -1.77
CA ILE A 158 5.05 -2.90 -1.98
C ILE A 158 5.10 -1.82 -3.06
N TYR A 159 4.58 -2.13 -4.26
CA TYR A 159 4.63 -1.21 -5.39
C TYR A 159 3.82 0.07 -5.15
N HIS A 160 2.65 -0.03 -4.53
CA HIS A 160 1.81 1.13 -4.24
C HIS A 160 2.50 2.11 -3.28
N THR A 161 3.25 1.59 -2.31
CA THR A 161 4.08 2.43 -1.43
C THR A 161 5.22 3.10 -2.20
N GLU A 162 5.91 2.34 -3.06
CA GLU A 162 6.96 2.87 -3.94
C GLU A 162 6.41 3.95 -4.89
N HIS A 163 5.26 3.72 -5.50
CA HIS A 163 4.58 4.68 -6.37
C HIS A 163 4.34 6.03 -5.66
N HIS A 164 3.79 6.00 -4.44
CA HIS A 164 3.56 7.21 -3.67
C HIS A 164 4.85 7.85 -3.15
N LEU A 165 5.86 7.07 -2.82
CA LEU A 165 7.19 7.58 -2.49
C LEU A 165 7.80 8.34 -3.67
N ASN A 166 7.70 7.80 -4.88
CA ASN A 166 8.20 8.45 -6.09
C ASN A 166 7.45 9.75 -6.40
N ILE A 167 6.11 9.79 -6.21
CA ILE A 167 5.33 11.03 -6.31
C ILE A 167 5.86 12.08 -5.34
N ILE A 168 6.17 11.69 -4.10
CA ILE A 168 6.71 12.62 -3.09
C ILE A 168 8.10 13.11 -3.50
N LYS A 169 9.00 12.22 -3.92
CA LYS A 169 10.36 12.56 -4.35
C LYS A 169 10.37 13.55 -5.54
N VAL A 170 9.58 13.28 -6.58
CA VAL A 170 9.44 14.17 -7.74
C VAL A 170 8.99 15.58 -7.30
N ARG A 171 8.03 15.68 -6.39
CA ARG A 171 7.57 16.99 -5.90
C ARG A 171 8.61 17.75 -5.11
N LEU A 172 9.50 17.06 -4.43
CA LEU A 172 10.60 17.71 -3.71
C LEU A 172 11.63 18.30 -4.67
N THR A 173 11.83 17.68 -5.84
CA THR A 173 12.74 18.19 -6.88
C THR A 173 12.11 19.32 -7.68
N ASP A 174 10.83 19.23 -8.04
CA ASP A 174 10.13 20.24 -8.85
C ASP A 174 9.96 21.61 -8.14
N GLN A 175 10.06 21.64 -6.82
CA GLN A 175 9.98 22.88 -6.03
C GLN A 175 11.32 23.63 -5.91
N PHE A 176 12.39 23.11 -6.51
CA PHE A 176 13.69 23.75 -6.55
C PHE A 176 14.07 24.32 -7.94
N ASN A 177 13.20 24.16 -8.93
CA ASN A 177 13.27 24.81 -10.23
C ASN A 177 12.11 25.79 -10.40
#